data_f10141874ad6c5530eba7a66d4b37d2c
#
_entry.id   f10141874ad6c5530eba7a66d4b37d2c
#
_cell.length_a   1.000
_cell.length_b   1.000
_cell.length_c   1.000
_cell.angle_alpha   90.00
_cell.angle_beta   90.00
_cell.angle_gamma   90.00
#
_symmetry.space_group_name_H-M   'P 1'
#
loop_
_entity.id
_entity.type
_entity.pdbx_description
1 polymer ?
#
loop_
_entity_poly.entity_id
_entity_poly.type
_entity_poly.pdbx_seq_one_letter_code
_entity_poly.pdbx_strand_id
1 'polypeptide(L)'
;RLNSSAASDVYKRQSLYNVLKSMKSEGYEIELPNSTNDLREAVLDGNSCKYGQEANVIERVDGAEIVENEPYLKEIEEVWGPAPGKIQSDGTGVFILGKKLGNIVVGIQPTFGYEGDPMRLLFEKGFAPTHAFSTFYRWMRNGFKVDAFLHFGMHGALEFMPGKKVGSSSKCWPDRLIGDIPNVYLYAANNPSEASLAK
;
A
#
# COMPACT_ATOMS: atom_id res chain seq x y z
N ARG A 1 17.01 11.45 18.82
CA ARG A 1 16.22 11.31 17.54
C ARG A 1 15.54 9.96 17.38
N LEU A 2 16.00 8.88 18.01
CA LEU A 2 15.37 7.55 17.99
C LEU A 2 14.02 7.50 18.75
N ASN A 3 13.83 8.34 19.76
CA ASN A 3 12.62 8.31 20.59
C ASN A 3 11.38 8.91 19.92
N SER A 4 11.54 9.81 18.95
CA SER A 4 10.39 10.44 18.29
C SER A 4 9.74 9.53 17.26
N SER A 5 10.50 8.69 16.55
CA SER A 5 9.95 7.72 15.59
C SER A 5 9.22 6.58 16.31
N ALA A 6 9.79 6.04 17.37
CA ALA A 6 9.15 4.96 18.15
C ALA A 6 7.82 5.41 18.80
N ALA A 7 7.78 6.63 19.37
CA ALA A 7 6.55 7.20 19.90
C ALA A 7 5.50 7.39 18.82
N SER A 8 5.88 7.95 17.66
CA SER A 8 4.98 8.13 16.50
C SER A 8 4.38 6.78 16.05
N ASP A 9 5.18 5.73 16.00
CA ASP A 9 4.72 4.40 15.58
C ASP A 9 3.79 3.74 16.60
N VAL A 10 3.96 4.02 17.89
CA VAL A 10 3.01 3.56 18.92
C VAL A 10 1.65 4.24 18.75
N TYR A 11 1.63 5.57 18.54
CA TYR A 11 0.37 6.30 18.34
C TYR A 11 -0.36 5.88 17.08
N LYS A 12 0.35 5.65 15.98
CA LYS A 12 -0.25 5.16 14.72
C LYS A 12 -0.91 3.79 14.92
N ARG A 13 -0.23 2.87 15.59
CA ARG A 13 -0.76 1.52 15.87
C ARG A 13 -1.99 1.57 16.76
N GLN A 14 -1.97 2.41 17.80
CA GLN A 14 -3.12 2.59 18.68
C GLN A 14 -4.32 3.17 17.92
N SER A 15 -4.08 4.15 17.05
CA SER A 15 -5.12 4.76 16.23
C SER A 15 -5.72 3.75 15.24
N LEU A 16 -4.88 2.95 14.58
CA LEU A 16 -5.35 1.88 13.68
C LEU A 16 -6.21 0.85 14.44
N TYR A 17 -5.73 0.42 15.61
CA TYR A 17 -6.49 -0.52 16.45
C TYR A 17 -7.85 0.05 16.87
N ASN A 18 -7.91 1.34 17.21
CA ASN A 18 -9.16 2.02 17.56
C ASN A 18 -10.13 2.09 16.37
N VAL A 19 -9.62 2.36 15.16
CA VAL A 19 -10.43 2.33 13.92
C VAL A 19 -11.01 0.94 13.70
N LEU A 20 -10.19 -0.12 13.76
CA LEU A 20 -10.67 -1.50 13.61
C LEU A 20 -11.71 -1.87 14.67
N LYS A 21 -11.52 -1.41 15.92
CA LYS A 21 -12.48 -1.62 17.00
C LYS A 21 -13.79 -0.90 16.73
N SER A 22 -13.76 0.35 16.27
CA SER A 22 -14.95 1.11 15.91
C SER A 22 -15.69 0.47 14.73
N MET A 23 -14.99 0.06 13.69
CA MET A 23 -15.60 -0.64 12.56
C MET A 23 -16.28 -1.94 13.01
N LYS A 24 -15.65 -2.70 13.91
CA LYS A 24 -16.26 -3.90 14.48
C LYS A 24 -17.55 -3.57 15.25
N SER A 25 -17.59 -2.47 16.01
CA SER A 25 -18.81 -2.03 16.73
C SER A 25 -19.91 -1.57 15.79
N GLU A 26 -19.59 -1.11 14.58
CA GLU A 26 -20.53 -0.74 13.52
C GLU A 26 -21.01 -1.95 12.68
N GLY A 27 -20.59 -3.16 13.03
CA GLY A 27 -21.09 -4.39 12.41
C GLY A 27 -20.20 -4.99 11.32
N TYR A 28 -19.01 -4.45 11.09
CA TYR A 28 -18.06 -5.09 10.19
C TYR A 28 -17.53 -6.40 10.78
N GLU A 29 -17.45 -7.44 9.97
CA GLU A 29 -16.88 -8.73 10.37
C GLU A 29 -15.37 -8.62 10.44
N ILE A 30 -14.84 -8.37 11.64
CA ILE A 30 -13.42 -8.20 11.91
C ILE A 30 -12.94 -9.20 12.95
N GLU A 31 -11.93 -9.97 12.60
CA GLU A 31 -11.13 -10.76 13.54
C GLU A 31 -10.15 -9.83 14.28
N LEU A 32 -10.71 -9.03 15.22
CA LEU A 32 -9.94 -8.04 15.95
C LEU A 32 -8.95 -8.72 16.90
N PRO A 33 -7.63 -8.46 16.80
CA PRO A 33 -6.66 -8.91 17.77
C PRO A 33 -6.98 -8.41 19.19
N ASN A 34 -6.50 -9.12 20.21
CA ASN A 34 -6.84 -8.77 21.62
C ASN A 34 -6.18 -7.47 22.09
N SER A 35 -5.06 -7.12 21.48
CA SER A 35 -4.30 -5.91 21.82
C SER A 35 -3.63 -5.27 20.62
N THR A 36 -3.15 -4.05 20.80
CA THR A 36 -2.31 -3.34 19.82
C THR A 36 -1.01 -4.10 19.50
N ASN A 37 -0.46 -4.81 20.51
CA ASN A 37 0.73 -5.62 20.31
C ASN A 37 0.42 -6.86 19.48
N ASP A 38 -0.69 -7.54 19.73
CA ASP A 38 -1.11 -8.69 18.93
C ASP A 38 -1.38 -8.28 17.47
N LEU A 39 -1.96 -7.08 17.27
CA LEU A 39 -2.13 -6.52 15.92
C LEU A 39 -0.76 -6.32 15.25
N ARG A 40 0.20 -5.73 15.97
CA ARG A 40 1.55 -5.54 15.44
C ARG A 40 2.20 -6.86 15.08
N GLU A 41 2.19 -7.84 15.98
CA GLU A 41 2.76 -9.16 15.73
C GLU A 41 2.10 -9.86 14.54
N ALA A 42 0.78 -9.77 14.43
CA ALA A 42 0.05 -10.36 13.32
C ALA A 42 0.40 -9.74 11.97
N VAL A 43 0.65 -8.42 11.92
CA VAL A 43 0.92 -7.67 10.69
C VAL A 43 2.40 -7.71 10.31
N LEU A 44 3.32 -7.59 11.28
CA LEU A 44 4.75 -7.48 11.01
C LEU A 44 5.49 -8.82 11.15
N ASP A 45 5.27 -9.52 12.24
CA ASP A 45 6.06 -10.71 12.54
C ASP A 45 5.49 -11.96 11.83
N GLY A 46 4.27 -12.35 12.13
CA GLY A 46 3.54 -13.41 11.44
C GLY A 46 4.40 -14.54 10.83
N ASN A 47 4.34 -14.67 9.52
CA ASN A 47 5.14 -15.62 8.73
C ASN A 47 6.34 -14.94 8.02
N SER A 48 6.68 -13.70 8.35
CA SER A 48 7.71 -12.89 7.71
C SER A 48 9.06 -13.61 7.58
N CYS A 49 9.51 -14.23 8.66
CA CYS A 49 10.77 -15.00 8.69
C CYS A 49 10.78 -16.16 7.68
N LYS A 50 9.64 -16.83 7.46
CA LYS A 50 9.52 -17.92 6.49
C LYS A 50 9.80 -17.47 5.05
N TYR A 51 9.41 -16.25 4.73
CA TYR A 51 9.54 -15.67 3.39
C TYR A 51 10.69 -14.68 3.26
N GLY A 52 11.43 -14.42 4.34
CA GLY A 52 12.51 -13.43 4.34
C GLY A 52 12.00 -12.00 4.05
N GLN A 53 10.78 -11.69 4.50
CA GLN A 53 10.14 -10.39 4.28
C GLN A 53 10.11 -9.56 5.56
N GLU A 54 9.89 -8.26 5.42
CA GLU A 54 9.83 -7.31 6.55
C GLU A 54 8.52 -7.38 7.33
N ALA A 55 7.50 -8.07 6.76
CA ALA A 55 6.19 -8.19 7.37
C ALA A 55 5.51 -9.51 6.98
N ASN A 56 4.39 -9.79 7.64
CA ASN A 56 3.59 -10.98 7.34
C ASN A 56 3.13 -11.00 5.88
N VAL A 57 3.33 -12.12 5.22
CA VAL A 57 2.91 -12.35 3.84
C VAL A 57 1.47 -12.87 3.83
N ILE A 58 0.58 -12.12 3.18
CA ILE A 58 -0.81 -12.52 2.96
C ILE A 58 -0.89 -13.52 1.81
N GLU A 59 -0.20 -13.19 0.72
CA GLU A 59 -0.22 -13.97 -0.51
C GLU A 59 1.06 -13.73 -1.32
N ARG A 60 1.37 -14.67 -2.20
CA ARG A 60 2.41 -14.56 -3.20
C ARG A 60 1.76 -14.62 -4.58
N VAL A 61 1.93 -13.56 -5.35
CA VAL A 61 1.44 -13.48 -6.73
C VAL A 61 2.56 -13.92 -7.67
N ASP A 62 2.28 -14.92 -8.50
CA ASP A 62 3.28 -15.47 -9.43
C ASP A 62 3.64 -14.47 -10.53
N GLY A 63 4.89 -14.48 -10.97
CA GLY A 63 5.37 -13.61 -12.05
C GLY A 63 4.64 -13.80 -13.37
N ALA A 64 4.23 -15.03 -13.69
CA ALA A 64 3.43 -15.32 -14.88
C ALA A 64 2.04 -14.65 -14.79
N GLU A 65 1.41 -14.70 -13.62
CA GLU A 65 0.13 -14.01 -13.36
C GLU A 65 0.28 -12.49 -13.49
N ILE A 66 1.41 -11.93 -13.04
CA ILE A 66 1.68 -10.50 -13.19
C ILE A 66 1.77 -10.15 -14.67
N VAL A 67 2.52 -10.91 -15.45
CA VAL A 67 2.69 -10.68 -16.90
C VAL A 67 1.35 -10.76 -17.65
N GLU A 68 0.51 -11.74 -17.29
CA GLU A 68 -0.78 -11.96 -17.93
C GLU A 68 -1.81 -10.85 -17.62
N ASN A 69 -1.80 -10.37 -16.38
CA ASN A 69 -2.91 -9.55 -15.87
C ASN A 69 -2.55 -8.06 -15.64
N GLU A 70 -1.30 -7.64 -15.86
CA GLU A 70 -0.90 -6.24 -15.70
C GLU A 70 -1.12 -5.44 -16.99
N PRO A 71 -2.14 -4.58 -17.08
CA PRO A 71 -2.46 -3.86 -18.30
C PRO A 71 -1.40 -2.81 -18.70
N TYR A 72 -0.58 -2.41 -17.74
CA TYR A 72 0.47 -1.40 -17.92
C TYR A 72 1.88 -1.99 -17.80
N LEU A 73 2.01 -3.31 -17.98
CA LEU A 73 3.26 -4.04 -17.80
C LEU A 73 4.42 -3.38 -18.54
N LYS A 74 4.22 -3.01 -19.80
CA LYS A 74 5.27 -2.42 -20.63
C LYS A 74 5.81 -1.10 -20.05
N GLU A 75 4.93 -0.23 -19.56
CA GLU A 75 5.34 1.04 -18.94
C GLU A 75 6.13 0.78 -17.64
N ILE A 76 5.76 -0.24 -16.88
CA ILE A 76 6.46 -0.64 -15.65
C ILE A 76 7.83 -1.24 -15.98
N GLU A 77 7.89 -2.12 -16.98
CA GLU A 77 9.15 -2.78 -17.38
C GLU A 77 10.16 -1.82 -18.00
N GLU A 78 9.71 -0.77 -18.68
CA GLU A 78 10.59 0.29 -19.21
C GLU A 78 11.37 0.99 -18.08
N VAL A 79 10.80 1.07 -16.86
CA VAL A 79 11.44 1.73 -15.71
C VAL A 79 12.16 0.73 -14.80
N TRP A 80 11.54 -0.42 -14.54
CA TRP A 80 11.98 -1.35 -13.49
C TRP A 80 12.53 -2.67 -14.01
N GLY A 81 12.56 -2.86 -15.34
CA GLY A 81 12.94 -4.13 -15.97
C GLY A 81 11.82 -5.18 -15.88
N PRO A 82 12.11 -6.41 -16.32
CA PRO A 82 11.09 -7.45 -16.47
C PRO A 82 10.44 -7.85 -15.13
N ALA A 83 9.16 -8.26 -15.21
CA ALA A 83 8.44 -8.82 -14.08
C ALA A 83 9.12 -10.11 -13.56
N PRO A 84 9.02 -10.40 -12.25
CA PRO A 84 8.27 -9.71 -11.20
C PRO A 84 9.04 -8.55 -10.54
N GLY A 85 10.22 -8.17 -11.05
CA GLY A 85 11.09 -7.17 -10.45
C GLY A 85 11.82 -7.68 -9.21
N LYS A 86 12.43 -6.74 -8.44
CA LYS A 86 13.28 -7.07 -7.28
C LYS A 86 12.65 -6.73 -5.93
N ILE A 87 11.66 -5.82 -5.90
CA ILE A 87 11.07 -5.29 -4.68
C ILE A 87 9.99 -6.25 -4.19
N GLN A 88 10.06 -6.65 -2.92
CA GLN A 88 9.14 -7.61 -2.29
C GLN A 88 8.94 -8.87 -3.15
N SER A 89 10.03 -9.39 -3.69
CA SER A 89 10.02 -10.49 -4.65
C SER A 89 11.02 -11.57 -4.27
N ASP A 90 10.72 -12.81 -4.64
CA ASP A 90 11.68 -13.94 -4.59
C ASP A 90 12.36 -14.21 -5.95
N GLY A 91 12.15 -13.31 -6.92
CA GLY A 91 12.64 -13.43 -8.30
C GLY A 91 11.71 -14.19 -9.23
N THR A 92 10.66 -14.85 -8.70
CA THR A 92 9.65 -15.58 -9.47
C THR A 92 8.22 -15.12 -9.20
N GLY A 93 8.01 -14.35 -8.13
CA GLY A 93 6.72 -13.74 -7.77
C GLY A 93 6.90 -12.58 -6.80
N VAL A 94 5.81 -11.87 -6.54
CA VAL A 94 5.72 -10.72 -5.64
C VAL A 94 4.92 -11.09 -4.39
N PHE A 95 5.36 -10.62 -3.24
CA PHE A 95 4.66 -10.81 -1.98
C PHE A 95 3.72 -9.65 -1.65
N ILE A 96 2.50 -9.98 -1.26
CA ILE A 96 1.53 -9.05 -0.69
C ILE A 96 1.67 -9.08 0.82
N LEU A 97 2.11 -7.96 1.39
CA LEU A 97 2.40 -7.86 2.82
C LEU A 97 1.23 -7.28 3.61
N GLY A 98 1.03 -7.78 4.82
CA GLY A 98 -0.02 -7.35 5.74
C GLY A 98 -0.74 -8.51 6.42
N LYS A 99 -2.00 -8.29 6.83
CA LYS A 99 -2.82 -9.30 7.50
C LYS A 99 -4.27 -9.21 7.09
N LYS A 100 -4.89 -10.34 6.78
CA LYS A 100 -6.35 -10.45 6.69
C LYS A 100 -6.94 -10.57 8.10
N LEU A 101 -7.96 -9.80 8.38
CA LEU A 101 -8.69 -9.77 9.66
C LEU A 101 -10.20 -9.89 9.39
N GLY A 102 -10.65 -11.06 8.96
CA GLY A 102 -12.01 -11.26 8.46
C GLY A 102 -12.20 -10.53 7.12
N ASN A 103 -13.18 -9.65 7.04
CA ASN A 103 -13.49 -8.88 5.83
C ASN A 103 -12.62 -7.63 5.63
N ILE A 104 -11.57 -7.46 6.44
CA ILE A 104 -10.63 -6.35 6.32
C ILE A 104 -9.22 -6.87 6.08
N VAL A 105 -8.48 -6.13 5.25
CA VAL A 105 -7.03 -6.29 5.10
C VAL A 105 -6.32 -5.08 5.67
N VAL A 106 -5.40 -5.32 6.59
CA VAL A 106 -4.39 -4.34 6.96
C VAL A 106 -3.18 -4.60 6.08
N GLY A 107 -3.11 -3.91 4.95
CA GLY A 107 -2.04 -4.05 3.98
C GLY A 107 -0.87 -3.13 4.27
N ILE A 108 0.36 -3.59 3.98
CA ILE A 108 1.55 -2.76 3.99
C ILE A 108 1.84 -2.37 2.55
N GLN A 109 1.69 -1.09 2.26
CA GLN A 109 1.94 -0.57 0.93
C GLN A 109 3.41 -0.72 0.55
N PRO A 110 3.72 -1.29 -0.63
CA PRO A 110 5.08 -1.39 -1.11
C PRO A 110 5.76 -0.03 -1.28
N THR A 111 7.08 -0.03 -1.28
CA THR A 111 7.86 1.18 -1.51
C THR A 111 7.75 1.66 -2.96
N PHE A 112 7.98 2.95 -3.18
CA PHE A 112 8.08 3.51 -4.53
C PHE A 112 9.24 2.97 -5.35
N GLY A 113 10.24 2.35 -4.69
CA GLY A 113 11.48 1.94 -5.32
C GLY A 113 12.43 3.09 -5.64
N TYR A 114 12.12 4.29 -5.23
CA TYR A 114 12.92 5.49 -5.44
C TYR A 114 13.69 5.85 -4.16
N GLU A 115 15.02 5.91 -4.29
CA GLU A 115 15.91 6.33 -3.20
C GLU A 115 16.17 7.83 -3.31
N GLY A 116 15.26 8.63 -2.79
CA GLY A 116 15.39 10.08 -2.81
C GLY A 116 14.17 10.80 -2.25
N ASP A 117 14.10 12.10 -2.50
CA ASP A 117 12.94 12.90 -2.10
C ASP A 117 11.70 12.52 -2.93
N PRO A 118 10.66 11.93 -2.33
CA PRO A 118 9.45 11.55 -3.04
C PRO A 118 8.78 12.70 -3.81
N MET A 119 8.99 13.95 -3.36
CA MET A 119 8.48 15.13 -4.04
C MET A 119 9.02 15.27 -5.47
N ARG A 120 10.18 14.71 -5.77
CA ARG A 120 10.73 14.71 -7.14
C ARG A 120 9.88 13.88 -8.10
N LEU A 121 9.24 12.82 -7.62
CA LEU A 121 8.40 11.95 -8.44
C LEU A 121 7.23 12.69 -9.08
N LEU A 122 6.73 13.78 -8.44
CA LEU A 122 5.68 14.63 -9.00
C LEU A 122 6.09 15.30 -10.32
N PHE A 123 7.39 15.44 -10.57
CA PHE A 123 7.96 16.14 -11.72
C PHE A 123 8.68 15.21 -12.70
N GLU A 124 8.89 13.96 -12.33
CA GLU A 124 9.53 12.96 -13.19
C GLU A 124 8.59 12.56 -14.33
N LYS A 125 9.07 12.70 -15.56
CA LYS A 125 8.37 12.20 -16.74
C LYS A 125 8.81 10.76 -17.01
N GLY A 126 7.84 9.86 -17.21
CA GLY A 126 8.13 8.46 -17.53
C GLY A 126 8.39 7.57 -16.32
N PHE A 127 8.16 8.06 -15.08
CA PHE A 127 8.18 7.20 -13.91
C PHE A 127 6.92 6.31 -13.87
N ALA A 128 7.10 5.08 -13.44
CA ALA A 128 6.02 4.12 -13.20
C ALA A 128 6.13 3.52 -11.79
N PRO A 129 5.04 3.04 -11.19
CA PRO A 129 5.14 2.28 -9.95
C PRO A 129 5.95 0.99 -10.15
N THR A 130 6.49 0.45 -9.08
CA THR A 130 7.17 -0.86 -9.13
C THR A 130 6.17 -1.98 -9.42
N HIS A 131 6.66 -3.14 -9.86
CA HIS A 131 5.82 -4.33 -10.01
C HIS A 131 5.08 -4.68 -8.71
N ALA A 132 5.78 -4.60 -7.57
CA ALA A 132 5.18 -4.85 -6.26
C ALA A 132 4.05 -3.86 -5.94
N PHE A 133 4.25 -2.58 -6.23
CA PHE A 133 3.27 -1.54 -5.98
C PHE A 133 2.00 -1.73 -6.82
N SER A 134 2.14 -1.95 -8.13
CA SER A 134 1.01 -2.21 -9.02
C SER A 134 0.28 -3.50 -8.65
N THR A 135 1.04 -4.59 -8.41
CA THR A 135 0.48 -5.88 -8.02
C THR A 135 -0.31 -5.79 -6.71
N PHE A 136 0.18 -5.01 -5.72
CA PHE A 136 -0.52 -4.80 -4.46
C PHE A 136 -1.93 -4.23 -4.67
N TYR A 137 -2.06 -3.13 -5.42
CA TYR A 137 -3.36 -2.51 -5.68
C TYR A 137 -4.27 -3.39 -6.54
N ARG A 138 -3.71 -4.05 -7.55
CA ARG A 138 -4.46 -4.99 -8.38
C ARG A 138 -4.97 -6.17 -7.56
N TRP A 139 -4.14 -6.72 -6.68
CA TRP A 139 -4.55 -7.80 -5.79
C TRP A 139 -5.66 -7.36 -4.82
N MET A 140 -5.56 -6.17 -4.25
CA MET A 140 -6.64 -5.63 -3.41
C MET A 140 -7.97 -5.53 -4.17
N ARG A 141 -7.95 -5.04 -5.41
CA ARG A 141 -9.16 -4.90 -6.23
C ARG A 141 -9.70 -6.24 -6.73
N ASN A 142 -8.86 -7.07 -7.29
CA ASN A 142 -9.29 -8.25 -8.06
C ASN A 142 -9.17 -9.56 -7.26
N GLY A 143 -8.18 -9.66 -6.39
CA GLY A 143 -7.92 -10.81 -5.54
C GLY A 143 -8.78 -10.80 -4.28
N PHE A 144 -8.60 -9.80 -3.42
CA PHE A 144 -9.38 -9.65 -2.20
C PHE A 144 -10.76 -9.02 -2.45
N LYS A 145 -10.90 -8.20 -3.51
CA LYS A 145 -12.14 -7.51 -3.93
C LYS A 145 -12.63 -6.53 -2.88
N VAL A 146 -11.77 -5.58 -2.51
CA VAL A 146 -12.13 -4.53 -1.55
C VAL A 146 -13.25 -3.63 -2.08
N ASP A 147 -14.15 -3.21 -1.18
CA ASP A 147 -15.21 -2.23 -1.47
C ASP A 147 -14.72 -0.78 -1.31
N ALA A 148 -13.65 -0.56 -0.54
CA ALA A 148 -13.03 0.73 -0.33
C ALA A 148 -11.57 0.60 0.11
N PHE A 149 -10.77 1.63 -0.18
CA PHE A 149 -9.44 1.82 0.40
C PHE A 149 -9.47 2.88 1.49
N LEU A 150 -8.86 2.59 2.62
CA LEU A 150 -8.54 3.56 3.65
C LEU A 150 -7.02 3.68 3.76
N HIS A 151 -6.45 4.79 3.29
CA HIS A 151 -5.05 5.10 3.51
C HIS A 151 -4.86 5.63 4.92
N PHE A 152 -4.01 4.94 5.68
CA PHE A 152 -3.78 5.22 7.08
C PHE A 152 -2.30 5.49 7.34
N GLY A 153 -1.93 6.73 7.62
CA GLY A 153 -0.53 7.11 7.84
C GLY A 153 -0.34 8.59 8.01
N MET A 154 0.91 9.03 7.96
CA MET A 154 1.26 10.48 8.01
C MET A 154 1.15 11.13 6.64
N HIS A 155 1.40 10.38 5.59
CA HIS A 155 1.36 10.80 4.20
C HIS A 155 0.62 9.76 3.39
N GLY A 156 -0.03 10.19 2.32
CA GLY A 156 -0.41 9.28 1.25
C GLY A 156 0.82 8.91 0.40
N ALA A 157 0.63 7.97 -0.49
CA ALA A 157 1.68 7.56 -1.41
C ALA A 157 1.22 7.66 -2.87
N LEU A 158 -0.06 7.51 -3.13
CA LEU A 158 -0.60 7.56 -4.48
C LEU A 158 -0.48 8.93 -5.12
N GLU A 159 -0.61 10.00 -4.35
CA GLU A 159 -0.50 11.37 -4.83
C GLU A 159 0.89 11.72 -5.37
N PHE A 160 1.92 10.97 -4.96
CA PHE A 160 3.27 11.13 -5.49
C PHE A 160 3.49 10.39 -6.82
N MET A 161 2.56 9.52 -7.21
CA MET A 161 2.65 8.82 -8.48
C MET A 161 2.41 9.76 -9.67
N PRO A 162 3.09 9.55 -10.81
CA PRO A 162 2.98 10.40 -11.98
C PRO A 162 1.55 10.55 -12.49
N GLY A 163 1.20 11.79 -12.82
CA GLY A 163 -0.10 12.14 -13.35
C GLY A 163 -0.37 13.63 -13.33
N LYS A 164 -1.62 14.00 -13.50
CA LYS A 164 -2.05 15.38 -13.34
C LYS A 164 -2.01 15.77 -11.87
N LYS A 165 -1.51 16.97 -11.59
CA LYS A 165 -1.48 17.53 -10.24
C LYS A 165 -2.88 17.88 -9.69
N VAL A 166 -3.82 18.14 -10.57
CA VAL A 166 -5.20 18.50 -10.24
C VAL A 166 -6.14 17.79 -11.19
N GLY A 167 -7.10 17.07 -10.64
CA GLY A 167 -8.08 16.30 -11.40
C GLY A 167 -7.42 15.13 -12.14
N SER A 168 -7.35 13.98 -11.51
CA SER A 168 -6.81 12.76 -12.10
C SER A 168 -7.59 12.33 -13.37
N SER A 169 -6.99 11.51 -14.17
CA SER A 169 -7.60 10.93 -15.35
C SER A 169 -7.08 9.50 -15.55
N SER A 170 -7.72 8.71 -16.39
CA SER A 170 -7.31 7.32 -16.70
C SER A 170 -5.86 7.17 -17.19
N LYS A 171 -5.16 8.28 -17.46
CA LYS A 171 -3.72 8.30 -17.78
C LYS A 171 -2.83 8.51 -16.55
N CYS A 172 -3.40 8.83 -15.41
CA CYS A 172 -2.66 9.06 -14.17
C CYS A 172 -2.50 7.75 -13.41
N TRP A 173 -1.32 7.49 -12.88
CA TRP A 173 -1.07 6.27 -12.11
C TRP A 173 -1.97 6.13 -10.88
N PRO A 174 -2.26 7.17 -10.09
CA PRO A 174 -3.22 7.05 -9.00
C PRO A 174 -4.57 6.47 -9.43
N ASP A 175 -5.12 6.98 -10.53
CA ASP A 175 -6.40 6.55 -11.08
C ASP A 175 -6.35 5.09 -11.59
N ARG A 176 -5.27 4.72 -12.29
CA ARG A 176 -5.02 3.35 -12.77
C ARG A 176 -4.89 2.33 -11.64
N LEU A 177 -4.26 2.72 -10.53
CA LEU A 177 -4.03 1.85 -9.39
C LEU A 177 -5.29 1.63 -8.56
N ILE A 178 -6.05 2.69 -8.28
CA ILE A 178 -7.29 2.64 -7.49
C ILE A 178 -8.45 2.12 -8.33
N GLY A 179 -8.56 2.54 -9.60
CA GLY A 179 -9.74 2.26 -10.43
C GLY A 179 -10.99 2.94 -9.86
N ASP A 180 -12.09 2.23 -9.90
CA ASP A 180 -13.41 2.73 -9.45
C ASP A 180 -13.67 2.53 -7.95
N ILE A 181 -12.67 2.08 -7.18
CA ILE A 181 -12.83 1.81 -5.76
C ILE A 181 -12.81 3.12 -4.96
N PRO A 182 -13.77 3.37 -4.06
CA PRO A 182 -13.74 4.49 -3.13
C PRO A 182 -12.43 4.57 -2.36
N ASN A 183 -11.82 5.74 -2.36
CA ASN A 183 -10.50 5.97 -1.81
C ASN A 183 -10.55 7.06 -0.74
N VAL A 184 -10.25 6.70 0.49
CA VAL A 184 -10.31 7.59 1.65
C VAL A 184 -8.92 7.72 2.26
N TYR A 185 -8.50 8.96 2.48
CA TYR A 185 -7.25 9.29 3.17
C TYR A 185 -7.53 9.71 4.60
N LEU A 186 -6.91 9.03 5.56
CA LEU A 186 -6.95 9.40 6.98
C LEU A 186 -5.52 9.66 7.46
N TYR A 187 -5.07 10.91 7.34
CA TYR A 187 -3.77 11.34 7.84
C TYR A 187 -3.81 12.73 8.46
N ALA A 188 -2.69 13.15 9.05
CA ALA A 188 -2.61 14.34 9.86
C ALA A 188 -3.09 15.60 9.11
N ALA A 189 -4.27 16.10 9.48
CA ALA A 189 -4.88 17.30 8.92
C ALA A 189 -4.10 18.60 9.21
N ASN A 190 -2.92 18.51 9.83
CA ASN A 190 -2.07 19.63 10.22
C ASN A 190 -0.94 19.94 9.23
N ASN A 191 -0.91 19.28 8.07
CA ASN A 191 0.05 19.60 7.01
C ASN A 191 -0.65 20.20 5.78
N PRO A 192 -0.94 21.51 5.78
CA PRO A 192 -1.69 22.16 4.70
C PRO A 192 -0.94 22.20 3.37
N SER A 193 0.38 22.11 3.37
CA SER A 193 1.18 22.06 2.14
C SER A 193 0.98 20.75 1.38
N GLU A 194 0.93 19.62 2.08
CA GLU A 194 0.65 18.31 1.45
C GLU A 194 -0.80 18.18 1.01
N ALA A 195 -1.75 18.68 1.82
CA ALA A 195 -3.15 18.73 1.44
C ALA A 195 -3.39 19.55 0.17
N SER A 196 -2.54 20.55 -0.09
CA SER A 196 -2.62 21.36 -1.31
C SER A 196 -2.08 20.63 -2.55
N LEU A 197 -1.20 19.65 -2.37
CA LEU A 197 -0.66 18.80 -3.45
C LEU A 197 -1.57 17.62 -3.79
N ALA A 198 -2.39 17.18 -2.83
CA ALA A 198 -3.32 16.05 -2.97
C ALA A 198 -4.65 16.41 -3.68
N LYS A 199 -4.76 17.62 -4.22
CA LYS A 199 -5.98 18.09 -4.91
C LYS A 199 -6.03 17.65 -6.37
#